data_b1d960c32b16051b16954e265f263904
#
_entry.id   b1d960c32b16051b16954e265f263904
#
_cell.length_a   1.000
_cell.length_b   1.000
_cell.length_c   1.000
_cell.angle_alpha   90.00
_cell.angle_beta   90.00
_cell.angle_gamma   90.00
#
_symmetry.space_group_name_H-M   'P 1'
#
loop_
_entity.id
_entity.type
_entity.pdbx_description
1 polymer ?
#
loop_
_entity_poly.entity_id
_entity_poly.type
_entity_poly.pdbx_seq_one_letter_code
_entity_poly.pdbx_strand_id
1 'polypeptide(L)'
;MKDLKGTKTLENLLTAFAGESQARNKYTYYASKAKKEGYVQISNIFLETAANEKEHAELWFKLAHGIGTTEENLLDAAEGENYEWTDMYKEMATTAREEGFPEIAAQMEGVAAIEKEHEERYRKLAANIKEGKVFEREEKVLWQCSNCGHQLVAEKAPQLCPV
;
A
#
# COMPACT_ATOMS: atom_id res chain seq x y z
N MET A 1 -26.58 2.69 7.13
CA MET A 1 -25.82 3.03 8.34
C MET A 1 -25.91 4.54 8.52
N LYS A 2 -25.90 5.07 9.76
CA LYS A 2 -25.88 6.52 9.99
C LYS A 2 -24.57 7.10 9.43
N ASP A 3 -24.64 8.29 8.83
CA ASP A 3 -23.44 8.98 8.33
C ASP A 3 -22.45 9.25 9.47
N LEU A 4 -21.19 8.89 9.25
CA LEU A 4 -20.10 9.08 10.21
C LEU A 4 -19.37 10.42 10.04
N LYS A 5 -19.62 11.15 8.96
CA LYS A 5 -18.94 12.41 8.67
C LYS A 5 -19.08 13.42 9.80
N GLY A 6 -17.94 13.95 10.27
CA GLY A 6 -17.90 14.92 11.35
C GLY A 6 -18.20 14.35 12.75
N THR A 7 -18.20 13.04 12.93
CA THR A 7 -18.45 12.42 14.23
C THR A 7 -17.17 12.02 14.95
N LYS A 8 -17.18 12.02 16.28
CA LYS A 8 -16.10 11.47 17.11
C LYS A 8 -15.84 9.97 16.84
N THR A 9 -16.89 9.25 16.42
CA THR A 9 -16.75 7.84 16.04
C THR A 9 -15.84 7.68 14.83
N LEU A 10 -15.96 8.54 13.80
CA LEU A 10 -15.06 8.50 12.65
C LEU A 10 -13.60 8.77 13.06
N GLU A 11 -13.37 9.78 13.90
CA GLU A 11 -12.02 10.07 14.41
C GLU A 11 -11.44 8.87 15.19
N ASN A 12 -12.28 8.19 15.99
CA ASN A 12 -11.85 7.00 16.74
C ASN A 12 -11.50 5.83 15.80
N LEU A 13 -12.28 5.62 14.72
CA LEU A 13 -11.99 4.59 13.72
C LEU A 13 -10.66 4.85 13.00
N LEU A 14 -10.40 6.10 12.62
CA LEU A 14 -9.13 6.49 11.99
C LEU A 14 -7.94 6.34 12.96
N THR A 15 -8.12 6.69 14.22
CA THR A 15 -7.12 6.52 15.27
C THR A 15 -6.82 5.04 15.51
N ALA A 16 -7.85 4.20 15.58
CA ALA A 16 -7.70 2.75 15.73
C ALA A 16 -6.98 2.14 14.51
N PHE A 17 -7.40 2.48 13.29
CA PHE A 17 -6.73 2.06 12.06
C PHE A 17 -5.23 2.41 12.05
N ALA A 18 -4.88 3.65 12.43
CA ALA A 18 -3.49 4.08 12.52
C ALA A 18 -2.71 3.28 13.58
N GLY A 19 -3.29 3.04 14.77
CA GLY A 19 -2.68 2.27 15.85
C GLY A 19 -2.38 0.83 15.46
N GLU A 20 -3.37 0.13 14.89
CA GLU A 20 -3.21 -1.26 14.44
C GLU A 20 -2.22 -1.39 13.27
N SER A 21 -2.24 -0.43 12.33
CA SER A 21 -1.29 -0.39 11.22
C SER A 21 0.15 -0.24 11.71
N GLN A 22 0.39 0.61 12.71
CA GLN A 22 1.70 0.76 13.35
C GLN A 22 2.11 -0.51 14.12
N ALA A 23 1.19 -1.12 14.89
CA ALA A 23 1.45 -2.33 15.64
C ALA A 23 1.86 -3.47 14.70
N ARG A 24 1.09 -3.68 13.61
CA ARG A 24 1.42 -4.66 12.57
C ARG A 24 2.86 -4.51 12.06
N ASN A 25 3.26 -3.30 11.69
CA ASN A 25 4.60 -3.07 11.16
C ASN A 25 5.68 -3.29 12.24
N LYS A 26 5.50 -2.73 13.45
CA LYS A 26 6.43 -2.93 14.57
C LYS A 26 6.64 -4.41 14.90
N TYR A 27 5.57 -5.20 14.94
CA TYR A 27 5.67 -6.63 15.28
C TYR A 27 6.42 -7.43 14.19
N THR A 28 6.31 -7.08 12.91
CA THR A 28 7.14 -7.70 11.87
C THR A 28 8.63 -7.36 12.05
N TYR A 29 8.96 -6.14 12.49
CA TYR A 29 10.35 -5.77 12.79
C TYR A 29 10.88 -6.50 14.02
N TYR A 30 10.08 -6.63 15.08
CA TYR A 30 10.43 -7.37 16.29
C TYR A 30 10.58 -8.87 16.01
N ALA A 31 9.73 -9.45 15.17
CA ALA A 31 9.86 -10.83 14.72
C ALA A 31 11.19 -11.08 14.00
N SER A 32 11.59 -10.17 13.11
CA SER A 32 12.88 -10.25 12.41
C SER A 32 14.05 -10.22 13.38
N LYS A 33 14.01 -9.35 14.40
CA LYS A 33 15.03 -9.29 15.45
C LYS A 33 15.08 -10.57 16.28
N ALA A 34 13.93 -11.03 16.78
CA ALA A 34 13.84 -12.26 17.56
C ALA A 34 14.38 -13.48 16.80
N LYS A 35 14.08 -13.59 15.50
CA LYS A 35 14.60 -14.66 14.64
C LYS A 35 16.12 -14.63 14.53
N LYS A 36 16.71 -13.44 14.34
CA LYS A 36 18.18 -13.26 14.27
C LYS A 36 18.88 -13.62 15.58
N GLU A 37 18.19 -13.47 16.72
CA GLU A 37 18.68 -13.83 18.04
C GLU A 37 18.42 -15.30 18.42
N GLY A 38 17.76 -16.08 17.54
CA GLY A 38 17.48 -17.50 17.75
C GLY A 38 16.16 -17.77 18.50
N TYR A 39 15.38 -16.74 18.86
CA TYR A 39 14.10 -16.88 19.55
C TYR A 39 12.96 -17.17 18.56
N VAL A 40 13.00 -18.35 17.93
CA VAL A 40 12.07 -18.71 16.85
C VAL A 40 10.61 -18.69 17.29
N GLN A 41 10.30 -19.21 18.50
CA GLN A 41 8.93 -19.18 19.03
C GLN A 41 8.42 -17.75 19.21
N ILE A 42 9.23 -16.87 19.79
CA ILE A 42 8.86 -15.46 19.99
C ILE A 42 8.66 -14.75 18.62
N SER A 43 9.53 -15.02 17.66
CA SER A 43 9.37 -14.52 16.30
C SER A 43 8.04 -14.92 15.68
N ASN A 44 7.65 -16.19 15.81
CA ASN A 44 6.39 -16.71 15.27
C ASN A 44 5.18 -16.07 15.95
N ILE A 45 5.21 -15.86 17.26
CA ILE A 45 4.14 -15.15 18.00
C ILE A 45 3.99 -13.72 17.53
N PHE A 46 5.11 -12.99 17.31
CA PHE A 46 5.03 -11.65 16.74
C PHE A 46 4.43 -11.64 15.34
N LEU A 47 4.76 -12.60 14.47
CA LEU A 47 4.18 -12.67 13.12
C LEU A 47 2.68 -13.01 13.15
N GLU A 48 2.27 -13.91 14.03
CA GLU A 48 0.86 -14.24 14.23
C GLU A 48 0.08 -13.01 14.71
N THR A 49 0.59 -12.32 15.73
CA THR A 49 -0.03 -11.08 16.23
C THR A 49 -0.06 -10.01 15.14
N ALA A 50 1.01 -9.81 14.36
CA ALA A 50 1.02 -8.87 13.25
C ALA A 50 -0.06 -9.18 12.20
N ALA A 51 -0.35 -10.47 11.96
CA ALA A 51 -1.45 -10.87 11.08
C ALA A 51 -2.82 -10.51 11.67
N ASN A 52 -3.00 -10.67 12.99
CA ASN A 52 -4.24 -10.26 13.67
C ASN A 52 -4.45 -8.74 13.60
N GLU A 53 -3.39 -7.95 13.84
CA GLU A 53 -3.48 -6.47 13.78
C GLU A 53 -3.80 -5.97 12.35
N LYS A 54 -3.37 -6.70 11.32
CA LYS A 54 -3.78 -6.42 9.94
C LYS A 54 -5.30 -6.55 9.77
N GLU A 55 -5.91 -7.61 10.31
CA GLU A 55 -7.37 -7.82 10.23
C GLU A 55 -8.14 -6.77 11.04
N HIS A 56 -7.63 -6.37 12.22
CA HIS A 56 -8.21 -5.27 12.99
C HIS A 56 -8.15 -3.95 12.22
N ALA A 57 -6.98 -3.61 11.65
CA ALA A 57 -6.82 -2.41 10.82
C ALA A 57 -7.77 -2.39 9.63
N GLU A 58 -7.93 -3.52 8.92
CA GLU A 58 -8.85 -3.66 7.79
C GLU A 58 -10.31 -3.44 8.21
N LEU A 59 -10.71 -3.95 9.38
CA LEU A 59 -12.05 -3.74 9.94
C LEU A 59 -12.35 -2.24 10.14
N TRP A 60 -11.44 -1.51 10.78
CA TRP A 60 -11.61 -0.08 11.04
C TRP A 60 -11.55 0.75 9.75
N PHE A 61 -10.68 0.39 8.82
CA PHE A 61 -10.58 1.05 7.52
C PHE A 61 -11.87 0.90 6.71
N LYS A 62 -12.43 -0.30 6.62
CA LYS A 62 -13.71 -0.56 5.92
C LYS A 62 -14.87 0.24 6.48
N LEU A 63 -14.90 0.47 7.80
CA LEU A 63 -15.94 1.26 8.45
C LEU A 63 -15.74 2.77 8.26
N ALA A 64 -14.49 3.25 8.18
CA ALA A 64 -14.16 4.66 8.05
C ALA A 64 -14.20 5.17 6.60
N HIS A 65 -13.59 4.44 5.67
CA HIS A 65 -13.45 4.83 4.26
C HIS A 65 -14.13 3.86 3.30
N GLY A 66 -14.11 2.58 3.65
CA GLY A 66 -14.46 1.50 2.74
C GLY A 66 -13.29 1.14 1.82
N ILE A 67 -13.47 -0.03 1.15
CA ILE A 67 -12.60 -0.46 0.06
C ILE A 67 -13.48 -0.38 -1.19
N GLY A 68 -13.07 0.43 -2.14
CA GLY A 68 -13.77 0.64 -3.40
C GLY A 68 -13.44 -0.42 -4.46
N THR A 69 -13.79 -0.13 -5.69
CA THR A 69 -13.32 -0.90 -6.85
C THR A 69 -11.81 -0.77 -6.99
N THR A 70 -11.20 -1.65 -7.79
CA THR A 70 -9.73 -1.58 -8.03
C THR A 70 -9.32 -0.22 -8.62
N GLU A 71 -10.13 0.37 -9.51
CA GLU A 71 -9.85 1.68 -10.09
C GLU A 71 -9.93 2.79 -9.03
N GLU A 72 -10.97 2.79 -8.20
CA GLU A 72 -11.12 3.75 -7.09
C GLU A 72 -9.97 3.64 -6.09
N ASN A 73 -9.59 2.41 -5.70
CA ASN A 73 -8.48 2.18 -4.78
C ASN A 73 -7.12 2.63 -5.36
N LEU A 74 -6.90 2.47 -6.68
CA LEU A 74 -5.69 2.97 -7.34
C LEU A 74 -5.63 4.50 -7.34
N LEU A 75 -6.77 5.17 -7.52
CA LEU A 75 -6.84 6.63 -7.48
C LEU A 75 -6.66 7.15 -6.06
N ASP A 76 -7.28 6.53 -5.06
CA ASP A 76 -7.09 6.85 -3.64
C ASP A 76 -5.63 6.70 -3.23
N ALA A 77 -4.99 5.59 -3.59
CA ALA A 77 -3.56 5.39 -3.36
C ALA A 77 -2.71 6.47 -4.04
N ALA A 78 -2.98 6.79 -5.31
CA ALA A 78 -2.26 7.83 -6.03
C ALA A 78 -2.38 9.21 -5.38
N GLU A 79 -3.55 9.57 -4.82
CA GLU A 79 -3.73 10.83 -4.07
C GLU A 79 -2.94 10.82 -2.76
N GLY A 80 -2.88 9.68 -2.07
CA GLY A 80 -2.04 9.51 -0.86
C GLY A 80 -0.56 9.74 -1.18
N GLU A 81 -0.02 9.02 -2.17
CA GLU A 81 1.39 9.17 -2.59
C GLU A 81 1.68 10.60 -3.08
N ASN A 82 0.73 11.24 -3.82
CA ASN A 82 0.87 12.63 -4.23
C ASN A 82 1.06 13.56 -3.03
N TYR A 83 0.22 13.47 -2.01
CA TYR A 83 0.36 14.26 -0.79
C TYR A 83 1.69 14.01 -0.07
N GLU A 84 2.15 12.75 -0.03
CA GLU A 84 3.40 12.39 0.64
C GLU A 84 4.61 13.08 0.02
N TRP A 85 4.74 13.11 -1.32
CA TRP A 85 5.90 13.72 -1.96
C TRP A 85 5.78 15.21 -2.23
N THR A 86 4.56 15.76 -2.43
CA THR A 86 4.38 17.20 -2.69
C THR A 86 4.44 18.04 -1.41
N ASP A 87 3.91 17.53 -0.32
CA ASP A 87 3.67 18.26 0.92
C ASP A 87 4.39 17.63 2.14
N MET A 88 4.00 16.44 2.54
CA MET A 88 4.38 15.83 3.81
C MET A 88 5.91 15.69 3.96
N TYR A 89 6.56 14.95 3.09
CA TYR A 89 8.02 14.75 3.19
C TYR A 89 8.82 16.01 2.94
N LYS A 90 8.33 16.92 2.10
CA LYS A 90 8.97 18.21 1.86
C LYS A 90 9.03 19.07 3.13
N GLU A 91 7.91 19.15 3.86
CA GLU A 91 7.84 19.87 5.12
C GLU A 91 8.69 19.20 6.20
N MET A 92 8.61 17.86 6.30
CA MET A 92 9.39 17.09 7.27
C MET A 92 10.90 17.19 7.02
N ALA A 93 11.35 17.13 5.76
CA ALA A 93 12.76 17.29 5.42
C ALA A 93 13.28 18.71 5.72
N THR A 94 12.45 19.73 5.48
CA THR A 94 12.78 21.12 5.85
C THR A 94 12.98 21.23 7.35
N THR A 95 12.03 20.76 8.15
CA THR A 95 12.10 20.75 9.61
C THR A 95 13.35 20.00 10.11
N ALA A 96 13.63 18.82 9.56
CA ALA A 96 14.80 18.05 9.95
C ALA A 96 16.12 18.80 9.69
N ARG A 97 16.21 19.57 8.60
CA ARG A 97 17.39 20.43 8.34
C ARG A 97 17.50 21.57 9.33
N GLU A 98 16.39 22.25 9.63
CA GLU A 98 16.35 23.36 10.59
C GLU A 98 16.74 22.92 12.00
N GLU A 99 16.36 21.69 12.38
CA GLU A 99 16.71 21.07 13.66
C GLU A 99 18.12 20.44 13.69
N GLY A 100 18.87 20.46 12.58
CA GLY A 100 20.24 19.97 12.51
C GLY A 100 20.38 18.48 12.20
N PHE A 101 19.39 17.86 11.55
CA PHE A 101 19.40 16.46 11.11
C PHE A 101 19.44 16.31 9.59
N PRO A 102 20.50 16.79 8.90
CA PRO A 102 20.55 16.80 7.42
C PRO A 102 20.52 15.40 6.79
N GLU A 103 21.03 14.37 7.48
CA GLU A 103 21.00 12.99 7.00
C GLU A 103 19.58 12.40 7.01
N ILE A 104 18.77 12.74 8.02
CA ILE A 104 17.35 12.36 8.07
C ILE A 104 16.59 13.09 6.98
N ALA A 105 16.84 14.37 6.78
CA ALA A 105 16.23 15.14 5.70
C ALA A 105 16.51 14.54 4.32
N ALA A 106 17.77 14.14 4.06
CA ALA A 106 18.15 13.49 2.82
C ALA A 106 17.43 12.13 2.61
N GLN A 107 17.22 11.36 3.68
CA GLN A 107 16.43 10.12 3.62
C GLN A 107 14.96 10.40 3.30
N MET A 108 14.35 11.41 3.92
CA MET A 108 12.97 11.84 3.64
C MET A 108 12.79 12.27 2.18
N GLU A 109 13.74 13.03 1.63
CA GLU A 109 13.72 13.43 0.22
C GLU A 109 13.89 12.23 -0.73
N GLY A 110 14.74 11.27 -0.34
CA GLY A 110 14.89 10.02 -1.09
C GLY A 110 13.59 9.21 -1.13
N VAL A 111 12.87 9.13 0.00
CA VAL A 111 11.55 8.49 0.06
C VAL A 111 10.55 9.26 -0.78
N ALA A 112 10.47 10.59 -0.65
CA ALA A 112 9.57 11.42 -1.48
C ALA A 112 9.73 11.18 -2.99
N ALA A 113 10.96 10.96 -3.47
CA ALA A 113 11.21 10.63 -4.87
C ALA A 113 10.61 9.27 -5.26
N ILE A 114 10.60 8.29 -4.36
CA ILE A 114 9.99 6.97 -4.56
C ILE A 114 8.46 7.11 -4.59
N GLU A 115 7.86 7.89 -3.68
CA GLU A 115 6.40 8.07 -3.62
C GLU A 115 5.86 8.75 -4.88
N LYS A 116 6.64 9.63 -5.51
CA LYS A 116 6.32 10.16 -6.84
C LYS A 116 6.24 9.05 -7.91
N GLU A 117 7.17 8.10 -7.90
CA GLU A 117 7.14 6.95 -8.82
C GLU A 117 5.95 6.02 -8.54
N HIS A 118 5.55 5.87 -7.26
CA HIS A 118 4.36 5.11 -6.87
C HIS A 118 3.09 5.78 -7.40
N GLU A 119 2.93 7.09 -7.23
CA GLU A 119 1.81 7.85 -7.78
C GLU A 119 1.70 7.66 -9.30
N GLU A 120 2.78 7.89 -10.05
CA GLU A 120 2.80 7.74 -11.50
C GLU A 120 2.39 6.33 -11.93
N ARG A 121 2.85 5.31 -11.20
CA ARG A 121 2.50 3.90 -11.42
C ARG A 121 1.01 3.64 -11.20
N TYR A 122 0.45 4.11 -10.07
CA TYR A 122 -0.97 3.92 -9.76
C TYR A 122 -1.88 4.63 -10.75
N ARG A 123 -1.58 5.86 -11.12
CA ARG A 123 -2.34 6.59 -12.15
C ARG A 123 -2.31 5.89 -13.50
N LYS A 124 -1.16 5.35 -13.92
CA LYS A 124 -1.04 4.56 -15.14
C LYS A 124 -1.88 3.29 -15.10
N LEU A 125 -1.89 2.58 -13.97
CA LEU A 125 -2.70 1.37 -13.80
C LEU A 125 -4.20 1.68 -13.80
N ALA A 126 -4.63 2.76 -13.16
CA ALA A 126 -6.02 3.22 -13.21
C ALA A 126 -6.45 3.58 -14.65
N ALA A 127 -5.60 4.29 -15.39
CA ALA A 127 -5.84 4.60 -16.80
C ALA A 127 -5.97 3.32 -17.63
N ASN A 128 -5.13 2.31 -17.41
CA ASN A 128 -5.22 1.03 -18.12
C ASN A 128 -6.55 0.30 -17.85
N ILE A 129 -7.08 0.37 -16.62
CA ILE A 129 -8.40 -0.20 -16.30
C ILE A 129 -9.48 0.55 -17.07
N LYS A 130 -9.50 1.87 -16.99
CA LYS A 130 -10.47 2.75 -17.64
C LYS A 130 -10.49 2.58 -19.16
N GLU A 131 -9.33 2.37 -19.77
CA GLU A 131 -9.15 2.20 -21.21
C GLU A 131 -9.29 0.74 -21.67
N GLY A 132 -9.57 -0.21 -20.76
CA GLY A 132 -9.69 -1.64 -21.10
C GLY A 132 -8.37 -2.32 -21.46
N LYS A 133 -7.23 -1.66 -21.19
CA LYS A 133 -5.90 -2.13 -21.62
C LYS A 133 -5.22 -3.11 -20.65
N VAL A 134 -5.85 -3.52 -19.56
CA VAL A 134 -5.24 -4.46 -18.59
C VAL A 134 -5.02 -5.83 -19.23
N PHE A 135 -6.03 -6.34 -19.97
CA PHE A 135 -6.01 -7.67 -20.60
C PHE A 135 -5.98 -7.60 -22.12
N GLU A 136 -5.78 -6.41 -22.70
CA GLU A 136 -5.70 -6.18 -24.14
C GLU A 136 -4.59 -5.16 -24.43
N ARG A 137 -3.87 -5.36 -25.54
CA ARG A 137 -2.78 -4.48 -26.01
C ARG A 137 -2.98 -4.23 -27.51
N GLU A 138 -2.43 -3.11 -27.98
CA GLU A 138 -2.43 -2.79 -29.43
C GLU A 138 -1.55 -3.75 -30.22
N GLU A 139 -0.53 -4.30 -29.58
CA GLU A 139 0.40 -5.27 -30.17
C GLU A 139 0.37 -6.60 -29.43
N LYS A 140 0.85 -7.65 -30.11
CA LYS A 140 1.02 -8.97 -29.48
C LYS A 140 2.08 -8.92 -28.41
N VAL A 141 1.69 -9.29 -27.17
CA VAL A 141 2.58 -9.39 -26.01
C VAL A 141 2.53 -10.79 -25.44
N LEU A 142 3.54 -11.13 -24.65
CA LEU A 142 3.56 -12.39 -23.93
C LEU A 142 2.62 -12.30 -22.71
N TRP A 143 1.60 -13.14 -22.69
CA TRP A 143 0.73 -13.39 -21.54
C TRP A 143 1.18 -14.65 -20.82
N GLN A 144 1.19 -14.63 -19.49
CA GLN A 144 1.50 -15.80 -18.67
C GLN A 144 0.38 -16.04 -17.66
N CYS A 145 -0.11 -17.27 -17.61
CA CYS A 145 -1.06 -17.69 -16.61
C CYS A 145 -0.37 -17.73 -15.22
N SER A 146 -0.89 -16.97 -14.25
CA SER A 146 -0.34 -16.91 -12.89
C SER A 146 -0.54 -18.22 -12.11
N ASN A 147 -1.46 -19.08 -12.52
CA ASN A 147 -1.74 -20.35 -11.85
C ASN A 147 -0.86 -21.51 -12.34
N CYS A 148 -0.75 -21.71 -13.69
CA CYS A 148 -0.04 -22.87 -14.25
C CYS A 148 1.23 -22.52 -15.04
N GLY A 149 1.52 -21.22 -15.28
CA GLY A 149 2.69 -20.78 -16.03
C GLY A 149 2.54 -20.87 -17.54
N HIS A 150 1.37 -21.29 -18.09
CA HIS A 150 1.14 -21.33 -19.54
C HIS A 150 1.38 -19.97 -20.18
N GLN A 151 2.09 -19.95 -21.31
CA GLN A 151 2.46 -18.73 -22.03
C GLN A 151 1.79 -18.68 -23.40
N LEU A 152 1.32 -17.48 -23.77
CA LEU A 152 0.70 -17.20 -25.06
C LEU A 152 1.10 -15.82 -25.54
N VAL A 153 1.48 -15.71 -26.81
CA VAL A 153 1.72 -14.42 -27.49
C VAL A 153 0.47 -14.00 -28.24
N ALA A 154 -0.21 -12.97 -27.77
CA ALA A 154 -1.47 -12.46 -28.36
C ALA A 154 -1.67 -10.98 -28.00
N GLU A 155 -2.58 -10.31 -28.71
CA GLU A 155 -3.03 -8.95 -28.37
C GLU A 155 -3.91 -8.95 -27.12
N LYS A 156 -4.63 -10.04 -26.87
CA LYS A 156 -5.58 -10.18 -25.76
C LYS A 156 -5.31 -11.42 -24.94
N ALA A 157 -5.33 -11.26 -23.63
CA ALA A 157 -5.29 -12.39 -22.70
C ALA A 157 -6.54 -13.25 -22.84
N PRO A 158 -6.43 -14.60 -22.89
CA PRO A 158 -7.60 -15.46 -22.91
C PRO A 158 -8.37 -15.35 -21.60
N GLN A 159 -9.70 -15.41 -21.69
CA GLN A 159 -10.57 -15.41 -20.49
C GLN A 159 -10.39 -16.67 -19.64
N LEU A 160 -10.02 -17.78 -20.30
CA LEU A 160 -9.79 -19.06 -19.67
C LEU A 160 -8.44 -19.63 -20.13
N CYS A 161 -7.62 -20.08 -19.19
CA CYS A 161 -6.39 -20.77 -19.53
C CYS A 161 -6.72 -22.12 -20.18
N PRO A 162 -6.08 -22.49 -21.31
CA PRO A 162 -6.34 -23.78 -21.99
C PRO A 162 -5.72 -24.99 -21.29
N VAL A 163 -4.93 -24.77 -20.20
CA VAL A 163 -4.23 -25.81 -19.43
C VAL A 163 -4.84 -25.99 -18.06
#